data_cf69bcb7dfbd09f57df907f2c5378b02
#
_entry.id   cf69bcb7dfbd09f57df907f2c5378b02
#
_cell.length_a   1.000
_cell.length_b   1.000
_cell.length_c   1.000
_cell.angle_alpha   90.00
_cell.angle_beta   90.00
_cell.angle_gamma   90.00
#
_symmetry.space_group_name_H-M   'P 1'
#
loop_
_entity.id
_entity.type
_entity.pdbx_description
1 polymer ?
#
loop_
_entity_poly.entity_id
_entity_poly.type
_entity_poly.pdbx_seq_one_letter_code
_entity_poly.pdbx_strand_id
1 'polypeptide(L)'
;DISNVNTMIIHDSDRYGLSQLYQLRGRIGRSNRTAYAFLMYRKNVMLKETAEKRLAAIREYTDLGSGFKIAMRDLELRGAGNLLGAQQHGHMNAVGYDLYCKMLNEAVKEAKGIHTMEDFETSVDLNVDAYIPDSYISNEFQKLDIYKRIAGIETQQDYDDMLEELLDRFGEPGKAVLNLLAIAKLKAIAHQGYVTEIKQTGKTVRFTLYEKARLNTEGFPALMQKYRRGLQFKNEQEPKFILEPQGNLILALTEFAEELKSMAENM
;
A
#
# COMPACT_ATOMS: atom_id res chain seq x y z
N ASP A 1 -23.79 -12.19 -33.70
CA ASP A 1 -22.44 -11.78 -34.14
C ASP A 1 -22.49 -11.30 -35.59
N ILE A 2 -22.12 -10.05 -35.81
CA ILE A 2 -22.03 -9.47 -37.15
C ILE A 2 -20.54 -9.38 -37.47
N SER A 3 -20.03 -10.31 -38.25
CA SER A 3 -18.60 -10.54 -38.45
C SER A 3 -17.83 -9.39 -39.12
N ASN A 4 -18.51 -8.44 -39.78
CA ASN A 4 -17.88 -7.32 -40.49
C ASN A 4 -18.11 -5.95 -39.87
N VAL A 5 -18.69 -5.87 -38.67
CA VAL A 5 -18.90 -4.59 -37.98
C VAL A 5 -17.63 -4.18 -37.24
N ASN A 6 -17.07 -3.05 -37.63
CA ASN A 6 -15.89 -2.44 -37.01
C ASN A 6 -16.23 -1.14 -36.26
N THR A 7 -17.45 -0.64 -36.33
CA THR A 7 -17.86 0.61 -35.72
C THR A 7 -19.15 0.44 -34.93
N MET A 8 -19.17 0.89 -33.69
CA MET A 8 -20.33 0.89 -32.82
C MET A 8 -20.55 2.28 -32.24
N ILE A 9 -21.81 2.73 -32.25
CA ILE A 9 -22.23 4.00 -31.65
C ILE A 9 -23.21 3.67 -30.52
N ILE A 10 -22.88 4.07 -29.28
CA ILE A 10 -23.73 3.88 -28.11
C ILE A 10 -24.27 5.23 -27.68
N HIS A 11 -25.60 5.44 -27.85
CA HIS A 11 -26.28 6.64 -27.40
C HIS A 11 -26.57 6.61 -25.91
N ASP A 12 -26.64 7.79 -25.27
CA ASP A 12 -26.90 7.96 -23.83
C ASP A 12 -26.00 7.06 -22.97
N SER A 13 -24.72 6.96 -23.34
CA SER A 13 -23.74 6.05 -22.71
C SER A 13 -23.51 6.34 -21.23
N ASP A 14 -23.84 7.54 -20.76
CA ASP A 14 -23.82 7.95 -19.35
C ASP A 14 -24.84 7.18 -18.47
N ARG A 15 -25.86 6.56 -19.10
CA ARG A 15 -26.89 5.78 -18.41
C ARG A 15 -26.57 4.30 -18.28
N TYR A 16 -25.56 3.80 -19.00
CA TYR A 16 -25.17 2.40 -18.95
C TYR A 16 -24.24 2.12 -17.76
N GLY A 17 -24.34 0.90 -17.23
CA GLY A 17 -23.36 0.38 -16.28
C GLY A 17 -22.02 0.07 -16.95
N LEU A 18 -20.94 0.07 -16.18
CA LEU A 18 -19.60 -0.18 -16.70
C LEU A 18 -19.49 -1.56 -17.36
N SER A 19 -20.04 -2.59 -16.72
CA SER A 19 -20.08 -3.97 -17.26
C SER A 19 -20.87 -4.04 -18.58
N GLN A 20 -21.97 -3.28 -18.71
CA GLN A 20 -22.76 -3.24 -19.94
C GLN A 20 -21.98 -2.58 -21.10
N LEU A 21 -21.33 -1.46 -20.84
CA LEU A 21 -20.46 -0.79 -21.82
C LEU A 21 -19.32 -1.71 -22.28
N TYR A 22 -18.72 -2.44 -21.35
CA TYR A 22 -17.67 -3.41 -21.67
C TYR A 22 -18.17 -4.56 -22.54
N GLN A 23 -19.34 -5.13 -22.22
CA GLN A 23 -19.96 -6.18 -23.02
C GLN A 23 -20.33 -5.70 -24.43
N LEU A 24 -20.87 -4.48 -24.57
CA LEU A 24 -21.18 -3.89 -25.86
C LEU A 24 -19.90 -3.69 -26.67
N ARG A 25 -18.86 -3.10 -26.08
CA ARG A 25 -17.55 -2.95 -26.74
C ARG A 25 -16.98 -4.30 -27.21
N GLY A 26 -17.12 -5.35 -26.41
CA GLY A 26 -16.67 -6.69 -26.73
C GLY A 26 -17.41 -7.36 -27.92
N ARG A 27 -18.45 -6.71 -28.46
CA ARG A 27 -19.17 -7.18 -29.66
C ARG A 27 -18.51 -6.78 -30.96
N ILE A 28 -17.57 -5.84 -30.94
CA ILE A 28 -16.78 -5.38 -32.09
C ILE A 28 -15.31 -5.72 -31.89
N GLY A 29 -14.50 -5.62 -32.95
CA GLY A 29 -13.06 -5.86 -32.86
C GLY A 29 -12.66 -7.35 -32.75
N ARG A 30 -13.46 -8.25 -33.25
CA ARG A 30 -13.20 -9.71 -33.27
C ARG A 30 -12.44 -10.20 -34.52
N SER A 31 -12.00 -9.27 -35.36
CA SER A 31 -11.19 -9.54 -36.53
C SER A 31 -9.83 -8.84 -36.39
N ASN A 32 -8.95 -9.04 -37.36
CA ASN A 32 -7.66 -8.36 -37.45
C ASN A 32 -7.76 -6.87 -37.87
N ARG A 33 -8.96 -6.32 -37.93
CA ARG A 33 -9.21 -4.91 -38.28
C ARG A 33 -9.44 -4.08 -37.03
N THR A 34 -8.95 -2.85 -37.02
CA THR A 34 -9.21 -1.88 -35.96
C THR A 34 -10.71 -1.59 -35.85
N ALA A 35 -11.24 -1.62 -34.64
CA ALA A 35 -12.64 -1.33 -34.36
C ALA A 35 -12.78 -0.08 -33.46
N TYR A 36 -13.87 0.65 -33.66
CA TYR A 36 -14.14 1.91 -32.98
C TYR A 36 -15.48 1.85 -32.24
N ALA A 37 -15.48 2.18 -30.94
CA ALA A 37 -16.68 2.35 -30.15
C ALA A 37 -16.83 3.83 -29.75
N PHE A 38 -17.90 4.48 -30.24
CA PHE A 38 -18.23 5.87 -29.89
C PHE A 38 -19.25 5.89 -28.76
N LEU A 39 -18.85 6.40 -27.60
CA LEU A 39 -19.71 6.57 -26.43
C LEU A 39 -20.28 7.98 -26.45
N MET A 40 -21.55 8.09 -26.84
CA MET A 40 -22.24 9.37 -27.03
C MET A 40 -23.05 9.73 -25.78
N TYR A 41 -22.98 10.98 -25.37
CA TYR A 41 -23.85 11.56 -24.33
C TYR A 41 -24.30 12.97 -24.74
N ARG A 42 -25.32 13.50 -24.07
CA ARG A 42 -25.91 14.76 -24.47
C ARG A 42 -24.98 15.94 -24.25
N LYS A 43 -24.82 16.78 -25.24
CA LYS A 43 -24.08 18.04 -25.16
C LYS A 43 -24.77 18.96 -24.12
N ASN A 44 -24.01 19.63 -23.30
CA ASN A 44 -24.48 20.58 -22.28
C ASN A 44 -25.23 19.95 -21.08
N VAL A 45 -25.13 18.65 -20.86
CA VAL A 45 -25.58 18.01 -19.63
C VAL A 45 -24.38 17.74 -18.75
N MET A 46 -24.42 18.23 -17.51
CA MET A 46 -23.40 17.90 -16.52
C MET A 46 -23.52 16.39 -16.19
N LEU A 47 -22.50 15.63 -16.51
CA LEU A 47 -22.45 14.22 -16.16
C LEU A 47 -22.38 14.05 -14.63
N LYS A 48 -23.08 13.05 -14.12
CA LYS A 48 -22.88 12.65 -12.73
C LYS A 48 -21.45 12.10 -12.58
N GLU A 49 -20.79 12.39 -11.49
CA GLU A 49 -19.43 11.94 -11.20
C GLU A 49 -19.21 10.43 -11.43
N THR A 50 -20.21 9.62 -11.04
CA THR A 50 -20.19 8.17 -11.26
C THR A 50 -20.27 7.77 -12.74
N ALA A 51 -20.97 8.55 -13.58
CA ALA A 51 -21.05 8.31 -15.02
C ALA A 51 -19.73 8.70 -15.70
N GLU A 52 -19.13 9.82 -15.30
CA GLU A 52 -17.84 10.26 -15.80
C GLU A 52 -16.73 9.24 -15.49
N LYS A 53 -16.66 8.76 -14.24
CA LYS A 53 -15.71 7.72 -13.82
C LYS A 53 -15.89 6.42 -14.63
N ARG A 54 -17.13 6.00 -14.93
CA ARG A 54 -17.39 4.81 -15.75
C ARG A 54 -16.94 4.98 -17.20
N LEU A 55 -17.22 6.14 -17.80
CA LEU A 55 -16.80 6.45 -19.17
C LEU A 55 -15.27 6.56 -19.27
N ALA A 56 -14.61 7.14 -18.26
CA ALA A 56 -13.15 7.18 -18.16
C ALA A 56 -12.56 5.77 -18.09
N ALA A 57 -13.10 4.89 -17.23
CA ALA A 57 -12.65 3.51 -17.10
C ALA A 57 -12.73 2.70 -18.41
N ILE A 58 -13.86 2.82 -19.15
CA ILE A 58 -13.98 2.15 -20.46
C ILE A 58 -12.96 2.65 -21.47
N ARG A 59 -12.59 3.92 -21.41
CA ARG A 59 -11.56 4.50 -22.27
C ARG A 59 -10.15 4.08 -21.91
N GLU A 60 -9.89 3.90 -20.62
CA GLU A 60 -8.58 3.50 -20.10
C GLU A 60 -8.29 2.02 -20.37
N TYR A 61 -9.25 1.14 -20.11
CA TYR A 61 -9.06 -0.30 -20.25
C TYR A 61 -9.42 -0.79 -21.66
N THR A 62 -8.60 -0.41 -22.66
CA THR A 62 -8.84 -0.76 -24.08
C THR A 62 -8.36 -2.14 -24.47
N ASP A 63 -7.45 -2.76 -23.71
CA ASP A 63 -6.82 -4.04 -24.06
C ASP A 63 -7.81 -5.21 -24.00
N LEU A 64 -7.60 -6.18 -24.89
CA LEU A 64 -8.29 -7.47 -24.85
C LEU A 64 -7.92 -8.21 -23.56
N GLY A 65 -8.94 -8.72 -22.87
CA GLY A 65 -8.74 -9.41 -21.58
C GLY A 65 -8.87 -8.52 -20.33
N SER A 66 -9.09 -7.22 -20.47
CA SER A 66 -9.29 -6.30 -19.34
C SER A 66 -10.61 -6.51 -18.56
N GLY A 67 -11.37 -7.60 -18.85
CA GLY A 67 -12.65 -7.90 -18.22
C GLY A 67 -12.59 -7.96 -16.69
N PHE A 68 -11.52 -8.53 -16.15
CA PHE A 68 -11.30 -8.56 -14.70
C PHE A 68 -11.10 -7.15 -14.11
N LYS A 69 -10.27 -6.32 -14.75
CA LYS A 69 -10.03 -4.93 -14.33
C LYS A 69 -11.31 -4.10 -14.38
N ILE A 70 -12.12 -4.31 -15.42
CA ILE A 70 -13.43 -3.66 -15.56
C ILE A 70 -14.41 -4.12 -14.48
N ALA A 71 -14.46 -5.41 -14.17
CA ALA A 71 -15.33 -5.94 -13.12
C ALA A 71 -14.95 -5.38 -11.73
N MET A 72 -13.67 -5.29 -11.45
CA MET A 72 -13.16 -4.68 -10.22
C MET A 72 -13.50 -3.19 -10.16
N ARG A 73 -13.32 -2.45 -11.27
CA ARG A 73 -13.66 -1.04 -11.35
C ARG A 73 -15.16 -0.78 -11.22
N ASP A 74 -15.99 -1.67 -11.76
CA ASP A 74 -17.46 -1.60 -11.59
C ASP A 74 -17.88 -1.81 -10.13
N LEU A 75 -17.23 -2.75 -9.44
CA LEU A 75 -17.43 -2.99 -8.01
C LEU A 75 -17.03 -1.76 -7.17
N GLU A 76 -15.89 -1.14 -7.47
CA GLU A 76 -15.43 0.09 -6.83
C GLU A 76 -16.42 1.24 -7.04
N LEU A 77 -16.91 1.43 -8.27
CA LEU A 77 -17.82 2.52 -8.62
C LEU A 77 -19.24 2.35 -8.05
N ARG A 78 -19.68 1.10 -7.84
CA ARG A 78 -20.96 0.78 -7.17
C ARG A 78 -20.86 0.94 -5.66
N GLY A 79 -19.65 1.10 -5.13
CA GLY A 79 -19.37 1.17 -3.71
C GLY A 79 -19.42 -0.22 -3.08
N ALA A 80 -18.28 -0.87 -2.92
CA ALA A 80 -18.10 -2.02 -2.05
C ALA A 80 -18.49 -1.70 -0.58
N GLY A 81 -18.79 -0.43 -0.28
CA GLY A 81 -19.28 0.06 1.01
C GLY A 81 -20.62 -0.51 1.47
N ASN A 82 -21.38 -1.19 0.60
CA ASN A 82 -22.64 -1.81 1.00
C ASN A 82 -22.47 -3.25 1.55
N LEU A 83 -21.27 -3.82 1.46
CA LEU A 83 -20.96 -5.15 2.02
C LEU A 83 -20.34 -5.07 3.43
N LEU A 84 -19.86 -3.90 3.88
CA LEU A 84 -19.14 -3.75 5.14
C LEU A 84 -19.51 -2.49 5.98
N GLY A 85 -20.74 -1.98 5.84
CA GLY A 85 -21.26 -0.94 6.76
C GLY A 85 -20.94 0.50 6.34
N ALA A 86 -21.99 1.32 6.36
CA ALA A 86 -22.03 2.72 5.98
C ALA A 86 -21.19 3.61 6.91
N GLN A 87 -19.95 3.90 6.57
CA GLN A 87 -19.24 5.14 6.92
C GLN A 87 -17.77 5.09 6.44
N GLN A 88 -17.51 5.55 5.24
CA GLN A 88 -16.26 6.21 4.84
C GLN A 88 -16.25 6.46 3.33
N HIS A 89 -16.83 7.57 2.93
CA HIS A 89 -16.84 8.02 1.54
C HIS A 89 -15.53 8.78 1.26
N GLY A 90 -14.68 8.24 0.41
CA GLY A 90 -13.57 8.97 -0.19
C GLY A 90 -12.21 8.26 -0.25
N HIS A 91 -11.83 7.47 0.75
CA HIS A 91 -10.54 6.75 0.78
C HIS A 91 -10.62 5.26 0.45
N MET A 92 -11.81 4.68 0.37
CA MET A 92 -12.00 3.23 0.24
C MET A 92 -11.71 2.63 -1.15
N ASN A 93 -11.64 3.43 -2.21
CA ASN A 93 -11.43 2.90 -3.56
C ASN A 93 -10.01 2.35 -3.80
N ALA A 94 -9.02 2.86 -3.08
CA ALA A 94 -7.65 2.38 -3.15
C ALA A 94 -7.37 1.26 -2.14
N VAL A 95 -7.95 1.37 -0.94
CA VAL A 95 -7.79 0.41 0.17
C VAL A 95 -8.48 -0.92 -0.12
N GLY A 96 -9.61 -0.93 -0.84
CA GLY A 96 -10.36 -2.17 -1.13
C GLY A 96 -9.62 -3.16 -2.02
N TYR A 97 -8.88 -2.69 -3.03
CA TYR A 97 -8.09 -3.58 -3.91
C TYR A 97 -6.84 -4.10 -3.18
N ASP A 98 -6.13 -3.23 -2.50
CA ASP A 98 -4.92 -3.60 -1.75
C ASP A 98 -5.27 -4.58 -0.63
N LEU A 99 -6.39 -4.37 0.09
CA LEU A 99 -6.89 -5.28 1.11
C LEU A 99 -7.29 -6.63 0.50
N TYR A 100 -7.97 -6.65 -0.65
CA TYR A 100 -8.34 -7.89 -1.33
C TYR A 100 -7.10 -8.66 -1.81
N CYS A 101 -6.12 -7.97 -2.41
CA CYS A 101 -4.85 -8.59 -2.82
C CYS A 101 -4.06 -9.11 -1.62
N LYS A 102 -4.06 -8.37 -0.50
CA LYS A 102 -3.45 -8.82 0.76
C LYS A 102 -4.14 -10.09 1.27
N MET A 103 -5.47 -10.09 1.41
CA MET A 103 -6.24 -11.27 1.83
C MET A 103 -6.07 -12.48 0.90
N LEU A 104 -6.01 -12.25 -0.42
CA LEU A 104 -5.78 -13.32 -1.38
C LEU A 104 -4.36 -13.89 -1.25
N ASN A 105 -3.35 -13.03 -1.09
CA ASN A 105 -1.97 -13.46 -0.85
C ASN A 105 -1.83 -14.21 0.46
N GLU A 106 -2.50 -13.77 1.52
CA GLU A 106 -2.54 -14.45 2.82
C GLU A 106 -3.20 -15.83 2.70
N ALA A 107 -4.37 -15.92 2.05
CA ALA A 107 -5.06 -17.19 1.81
C ALA A 107 -4.22 -18.16 0.96
N VAL A 108 -3.47 -17.66 -0.04
CA VAL A 108 -2.56 -18.47 -0.85
C VAL A 108 -1.35 -18.94 -0.05
N LYS A 109 -0.79 -18.09 0.82
CA LYS A 109 0.31 -18.45 1.73
C LYS A 109 -0.14 -19.52 2.72
N GLU A 110 -1.31 -19.34 3.35
CA GLU A 110 -1.94 -20.30 4.26
C GLU A 110 -2.22 -21.65 3.59
N ALA A 111 -2.78 -21.64 2.37
CA ALA A 111 -3.00 -22.84 1.57
C ALA A 111 -1.70 -23.58 1.17
N LYS A 112 -0.58 -22.87 1.12
CA LYS A 112 0.76 -23.43 0.90
C LYS A 112 1.46 -23.89 2.18
N GLY A 113 0.80 -23.78 3.34
CA GLY A 113 1.37 -24.11 4.65
C GLY A 113 2.44 -23.11 5.13
N ILE A 114 2.51 -21.93 4.51
CA ILE A 114 3.37 -20.84 4.96
C ILE A 114 2.58 -20.10 6.03
N HIS A 115 2.87 -20.38 7.30
CA HIS A 115 2.27 -19.62 8.41
C HIS A 115 2.74 -18.17 8.32
N THR A 116 1.79 -17.27 8.05
CA THR A 116 2.03 -15.83 8.14
C THR A 116 2.16 -15.44 9.62
N MET A 117 3.07 -14.50 9.90
CA MET A 117 3.11 -13.86 11.23
C MET A 117 1.68 -13.41 11.60
N GLU A 118 1.30 -13.61 12.86
CA GLU A 118 -0.03 -13.23 13.37
C GLU A 118 -0.37 -11.78 12.98
N ASP A 119 -1.64 -11.52 12.62
CA ASP A 119 -2.13 -10.24 12.11
C ASP A 119 -1.98 -9.11 13.16
N PHE A 120 -0.89 -8.39 13.10
CA PHE A 120 -0.74 -7.11 13.77
C PHE A 120 -0.12 -6.08 12.81
N GLU A 121 -0.44 -4.82 13.00
CA GLU A 121 0.16 -3.73 12.24
C GLU A 121 1.23 -3.05 13.08
N THR A 122 2.33 -2.65 12.42
CA THR A 122 3.36 -1.84 13.05
C THR A 122 3.14 -0.37 12.70
N SER A 123 3.10 0.49 13.70
CA SER A 123 3.03 1.95 13.55
C SER A 123 4.34 2.61 13.96
N VAL A 124 4.73 3.69 13.27
CA VAL A 124 5.95 4.44 13.56
C VAL A 124 5.60 5.93 13.68
N ASP A 125 5.81 6.51 14.87
CA ASP A 125 5.54 7.91 15.19
C ASP A 125 6.84 8.56 15.71
N LEU A 126 7.56 9.22 14.82
CA LEU A 126 8.85 9.87 15.07
C LEU A 126 8.77 11.37 14.73
N ASN A 127 9.45 12.17 15.50
CA ASN A 127 9.55 13.61 15.26
C ASN A 127 10.66 13.93 14.23
N VAL A 128 10.45 13.48 12.99
CA VAL A 128 11.36 13.72 11.85
C VAL A 128 10.55 14.11 10.61
N ASP A 129 11.13 14.98 9.78
CA ASP A 129 10.53 15.31 8.49
C ASP A 129 10.68 14.13 7.54
N ALA A 130 9.56 13.51 7.18
CA ALA A 130 9.49 12.34 6.31
C ALA A 130 8.28 12.47 5.37
N TYR A 131 8.50 13.09 4.22
CA TYR A 131 7.46 13.35 3.21
C TYR A 131 8.08 13.58 1.84
N ILE A 132 7.25 13.52 0.80
CA ILE A 132 7.63 13.84 -0.59
C ILE A 132 7.26 15.29 -0.88
N PRO A 133 8.24 16.22 -1.01
CA PRO A 133 7.95 17.61 -1.35
C PRO A 133 7.37 17.76 -2.76
N ASP A 134 6.54 18.79 -2.98
CA ASP A 134 6.01 19.12 -4.31
C ASP A 134 7.10 19.51 -5.31
N SER A 135 8.21 20.05 -4.79
CA SER A 135 9.40 20.34 -5.60
C SER A 135 10.12 19.09 -6.11
N TYR A 136 9.93 17.93 -5.49
CA TYR A 136 10.51 16.66 -5.90
C TYR A 136 9.56 15.87 -6.80
N ILE A 137 8.30 15.70 -6.39
CA ILE A 137 7.25 15.11 -7.21
C ILE A 137 6.03 16.02 -7.17
N SER A 138 5.81 16.78 -8.27
CA SER A 138 4.72 17.75 -8.37
C SER A 138 3.37 17.12 -8.74
N ASN A 139 3.38 15.95 -9.40
CA ASN A 139 2.16 15.28 -9.80
C ASN A 139 1.59 14.48 -8.62
N GLU A 140 0.39 14.85 -8.17
CA GLU A 140 -0.25 14.25 -6.98
C GLU A 140 -0.54 12.76 -7.12
N PHE A 141 -0.91 12.29 -8.33
CA PHE A 141 -1.17 10.88 -8.58
C PHE A 141 0.12 10.05 -8.49
N GLN A 142 1.21 10.55 -9.09
CA GLN A 142 2.52 9.90 -8.98
C GLN A 142 3.02 9.89 -7.54
N LYS A 143 2.83 11.02 -6.82
CA LYS A 143 3.20 11.12 -5.41
C LYS A 143 2.45 10.10 -4.57
N LEU A 144 1.13 9.94 -4.76
CA LEU A 144 0.32 8.97 -4.05
C LEU A 144 0.74 7.52 -4.38
N ASP A 145 1.04 7.24 -5.64
CA ASP A 145 1.55 5.92 -6.06
C ASP A 145 2.88 5.60 -5.37
N ILE A 146 3.82 6.54 -5.36
CA ILE A 146 5.10 6.38 -4.67
C ILE A 146 4.91 6.19 -3.15
N TYR A 147 4.00 6.95 -2.49
CA TYR A 147 3.70 6.74 -1.08
C TYR A 147 3.21 5.32 -0.79
N LYS A 148 2.31 4.78 -1.62
CA LYS A 148 1.80 3.42 -1.49
C LYS A 148 2.90 2.38 -1.62
N ARG A 149 3.77 2.55 -2.60
CA ARG A 149 4.88 1.62 -2.86
C ARG A 149 5.92 1.67 -1.75
N ILE A 150 6.22 2.87 -1.24
CA ILE A 150 7.08 3.03 -0.06
C ILE A 150 6.47 2.34 1.17
N ALA A 151 5.16 2.49 1.37
CA ALA A 151 4.46 1.83 2.48
C ALA A 151 4.45 0.29 2.37
N GLY A 152 4.64 -0.25 1.16
CA GLY A 152 4.73 -1.68 0.88
C GLY A 152 6.15 -2.25 0.92
N ILE A 153 7.16 -1.50 1.35
CA ILE A 153 8.53 -2.00 1.51
C ILE A 153 8.58 -3.01 2.67
N GLU A 154 8.93 -4.26 2.37
CA GLU A 154 9.06 -5.34 3.34
C GLU A 154 10.50 -5.87 3.45
N THR A 155 11.30 -5.71 2.39
CA THR A 155 12.66 -6.24 2.31
C THR A 155 13.69 -5.15 2.01
N GLN A 156 14.98 -5.49 2.20
CA GLN A 156 16.09 -4.62 1.78
C GLN A 156 16.07 -4.40 0.26
N GLN A 157 15.75 -5.43 -0.51
CA GLN A 157 15.66 -5.33 -1.97
C GLN A 157 14.58 -4.33 -2.40
N ASP A 158 13.39 -4.36 -1.79
CA ASP A 158 12.32 -3.40 -2.09
C ASP A 158 12.76 -1.95 -1.81
N TYR A 159 13.54 -1.76 -0.73
CA TYR A 159 14.11 -0.45 -0.39
C TYR A 159 15.09 0.03 -1.47
N ASP A 160 16.01 -0.85 -1.88
CA ASP A 160 17.05 -0.53 -2.87
C ASP A 160 16.41 -0.26 -4.24
N ASP A 161 15.46 -1.09 -4.68
CA ASP A 161 14.71 -0.93 -5.93
C ASP A 161 13.91 0.39 -5.93
N MET A 162 13.27 0.74 -4.81
CA MET A 162 12.54 2.01 -4.69
C MET A 162 13.47 3.21 -4.74
N LEU A 163 14.63 3.14 -4.08
CA LEU A 163 15.63 4.20 -4.11
C LEU A 163 16.18 4.40 -5.53
N GLU A 164 16.49 3.31 -6.24
CA GLU A 164 16.97 3.35 -7.62
C GLU A 164 15.91 3.98 -8.55
N GLU A 165 14.65 3.58 -8.43
CA GLU A 165 13.57 4.16 -9.21
C GLU A 165 13.38 5.66 -8.94
N LEU A 166 13.46 6.09 -7.68
CA LEU A 166 13.34 7.50 -7.33
C LEU A 166 14.48 8.33 -7.94
N LEU A 167 15.71 7.80 -7.89
CA LEU A 167 16.88 8.40 -8.52
C LEU A 167 16.72 8.53 -10.03
N ASP A 168 16.27 7.47 -10.70
CA ASP A 168 16.15 7.41 -12.15
C ASP A 168 15.03 8.32 -12.68
N ARG A 169 13.89 8.37 -12.01
CA ARG A 169 12.70 9.10 -12.48
C ARG A 169 12.63 10.55 -12.03
N PHE A 170 13.13 10.87 -10.85
CA PHE A 170 12.93 12.17 -10.21
C PHE A 170 14.24 12.84 -9.78
N GLY A 171 15.39 12.17 -9.98
CA GLY A 171 16.69 12.66 -9.57
C GLY A 171 16.98 12.40 -8.08
N GLU A 172 18.01 13.05 -7.54
CA GLU A 172 18.51 12.81 -6.20
C GLU A 172 17.47 13.16 -5.12
N PRO A 173 17.04 12.21 -4.27
CA PRO A 173 16.04 12.46 -3.26
C PRO A 173 16.60 13.30 -2.11
N GLY A 174 15.87 14.32 -1.71
CA GLY A 174 16.20 15.13 -0.53
C GLY A 174 16.04 14.36 0.79
N LYS A 175 16.56 14.95 1.88
CA LYS A 175 16.58 14.34 3.21
C LYS A 175 15.21 13.85 3.69
N ALA A 176 14.13 14.60 3.41
CA ALA A 176 12.78 14.21 3.82
C ALA A 176 12.30 12.92 3.12
N VAL A 177 12.65 12.74 1.85
CA VAL A 177 12.33 11.51 1.08
C VAL A 177 13.18 10.33 1.56
N LEU A 178 14.48 10.55 1.83
CA LEU A 178 15.35 9.53 2.40
C LEU A 178 14.89 9.09 3.78
N ASN A 179 14.45 10.02 4.63
CA ASN A 179 13.86 9.70 5.92
C ASN A 179 12.59 8.85 5.77
N LEU A 180 11.73 9.18 4.80
CA LEU A 180 10.50 8.42 4.53
C LEU A 180 10.81 6.96 4.15
N LEU A 181 11.78 6.75 3.26
CA LEU A 181 12.26 5.41 2.89
C LEU A 181 12.85 4.67 4.09
N ALA A 182 13.68 5.35 4.89
CA ALA A 182 14.31 4.74 6.06
C ALA A 182 13.29 4.38 7.14
N ILE A 183 12.22 5.16 7.32
CA ILE A 183 11.11 4.84 8.22
C ILE A 183 10.31 3.64 7.71
N ALA A 184 10.07 3.53 6.40
CA ALA A 184 9.40 2.37 5.83
C ALA A 184 10.21 1.08 6.06
N LYS A 185 11.53 1.13 5.84
CA LYS A 185 12.44 0.02 6.16
C LYS A 185 12.42 -0.32 7.65
N LEU A 186 12.53 0.69 8.54
CA LEU A 186 12.45 0.50 9.98
C LEU A 186 11.15 -0.20 10.39
N LYS A 187 10.01 0.23 9.81
CA LYS A 187 8.70 -0.38 10.05
C LYS A 187 8.70 -1.87 9.67
N ALA A 188 9.24 -2.21 8.51
CA ALA A 188 9.32 -3.59 8.04
C ALA A 188 10.17 -4.48 8.96
N ILE A 189 11.35 -3.99 9.37
CA ILE A 189 12.25 -4.70 10.29
C ILE A 189 11.59 -4.88 11.66
N ALA A 190 10.96 -3.82 12.18
CA ALA A 190 10.29 -3.82 13.47
C ALA A 190 9.11 -4.80 13.50
N HIS A 191 8.36 -4.88 12.40
CA HIS A 191 7.28 -5.87 12.24
C HIS A 191 7.80 -7.30 12.38
N GLN A 192 8.94 -7.62 11.74
CA GLN A 192 9.58 -8.92 11.85
C GLN A 192 10.12 -9.20 13.27
N GLY A 193 10.37 -8.15 14.07
CA GLY A 193 10.75 -8.22 15.49
C GLY A 193 9.56 -8.19 16.45
N TYR A 194 8.33 -8.43 16.00
CA TYR A 194 7.08 -8.39 16.80
C TYR A 194 6.80 -7.03 17.45
N VAL A 195 7.20 -5.92 16.84
CA VAL A 195 6.92 -4.57 17.34
C VAL A 195 5.63 -4.02 16.72
N THR A 196 4.66 -3.63 17.54
CA THR A 196 3.38 -3.03 17.12
C THR A 196 3.44 -1.51 17.04
N GLU A 197 4.25 -0.86 17.89
CA GLU A 197 4.38 0.59 17.90
C GLU A 197 5.83 1.02 18.18
N ILE A 198 6.33 1.97 17.37
CA ILE A 198 7.54 2.74 17.65
C ILE A 198 7.13 4.18 17.86
N LYS A 199 7.27 4.71 19.08
CA LYS A 199 6.82 6.07 19.41
C LYS A 199 7.88 6.87 20.10
N GLN A 200 8.23 8.03 19.55
CA GLN A 200 9.14 8.98 20.16
C GLN A 200 8.43 9.86 21.18
N THR A 201 9.02 9.99 22.35
CA THR A 201 8.57 10.93 23.40
C THR A 201 9.77 11.67 23.96
N GLY A 202 9.95 12.90 23.53
CA GLY A 202 11.13 13.69 23.87
C GLY A 202 12.44 13.03 23.37
N LYS A 203 13.33 12.65 24.28
CA LYS A 203 14.61 12.00 23.94
C LYS A 203 14.55 10.48 23.88
N THR A 204 13.46 9.88 24.30
CA THR A 204 13.31 8.42 24.35
C THR A 204 12.37 7.94 23.26
N VAL A 205 12.57 6.70 22.80
CA VAL A 205 11.72 6.01 21.85
C VAL A 205 11.23 4.72 22.48
N ARG A 206 9.92 4.52 22.45
CA ARG A 206 9.27 3.32 22.95
C ARG A 206 9.03 2.36 21.80
N PHE A 207 9.39 1.12 21.99
CA PHE A 207 9.06 -0.03 21.15
C PHE A 207 8.08 -0.89 21.92
N THR A 208 6.84 -0.91 21.53
CA THR A 208 5.79 -1.77 22.11
C THR A 208 5.78 -3.09 21.37
N LEU A 209 5.86 -4.18 22.10
CA LEU A 209 5.84 -5.53 21.53
C LEU A 209 4.42 -6.05 21.40
N TYR A 210 4.22 -6.93 20.44
CA TYR A 210 2.99 -7.69 20.32
C TYR A 210 2.82 -8.59 21.56
N GLU A 211 1.59 -8.69 22.09
CA GLU A 211 1.31 -9.43 23.33
C GLU A 211 1.69 -10.92 23.25
N LYS A 212 1.66 -11.50 22.03
CA LYS A 212 2.05 -12.88 21.76
C LYS A 212 3.40 -13.00 21.07
N ALA A 213 4.25 -11.98 21.22
CA ALA A 213 5.58 -11.98 20.63
C ALA A 213 6.40 -13.20 21.09
N ARG A 214 6.97 -13.91 20.12
CA ARG A 214 7.87 -15.05 20.39
C ARG A 214 9.32 -14.61 20.20
N LEU A 215 9.87 -14.06 21.27
CA LEU A 215 11.26 -13.62 21.30
C LEU A 215 12.09 -14.55 22.20
N ASN A 216 13.25 -14.94 21.70
CA ASN A 216 14.23 -15.66 22.53
C ASN A 216 14.77 -14.71 23.61
N THR A 217 14.29 -14.88 24.84
CA THR A 217 14.65 -14.04 25.98
C THR A 217 16.07 -14.26 26.46
N GLU A 218 16.77 -15.34 26.05
CA GLU A 218 18.19 -15.56 26.37
C GLU A 218 19.10 -14.46 25.82
N GLY A 219 18.68 -13.78 24.74
CA GLY A 219 19.36 -12.62 24.16
C GLY A 219 19.22 -11.31 24.97
N PHE A 220 18.21 -11.20 25.85
CA PHE A 220 17.91 -9.96 26.56
C PHE A 220 19.09 -9.44 27.43
N PRO A 221 19.84 -10.26 28.21
CA PRO A 221 20.97 -9.78 28.95
C PRO A 221 22.06 -9.15 28.07
N ALA A 222 22.36 -9.74 26.92
CA ALA A 222 23.31 -9.21 25.94
C ALA A 222 22.83 -7.87 25.36
N LEU A 223 21.56 -7.79 24.99
CA LEU A 223 20.94 -6.56 24.51
C LEU A 223 21.02 -5.45 25.56
N MET A 224 20.65 -5.73 26.81
CA MET A 224 20.72 -4.77 27.91
C MET A 224 22.17 -4.33 28.19
N GLN A 225 23.13 -5.22 28.05
CA GLN A 225 24.56 -4.90 28.22
C GLN A 225 25.06 -4.01 27.07
N LYS A 226 24.63 -4.26 25.82
CA LYS A 226 25.01 -3.46 24.63
C LYS A 226 24.57 -2.02 24.78
N TYR A 227 23.32 -1.79 25.16
CA TYR A 227 22.72 -0.45 25.28
C TYR A 227 22.86 0.18 26.67
N ARG A 228 23.33 -0.58 27.65
CA ARG A 228 23.60 -0.15 29.03
C ARG A 228 22.42 0.66 29.64
N ARG A 229 22.73 1.88 30.14
CA ARG A 229 21.71 2.77 30.77
C ARG A 229 20.73 3.37 29.77
N GLY A 230 20.99 3.30 28.48
CA GLY A 230 20.11 3.84 27.42
C GLY A 230 18.93 2.94 27.07
N LEU A 231 18.81 1.73 27.63
CA LEU A 231 17.72 0.82 27.36
C LEU A 231 17.07 0.38 28.67
N GLN A 232 15.72 0.43 28.69
CA GLN A 232 14.89 -0.10 29.76
C GLN A 232 13.86 -1.05 29.18
N PHE A 233 13.64 -2.19 29.82
CA PHE A 233 12.55 -3.10 29.50
C PHE A 233 11.47 -3.01 30.57
N LYS A 234 10.21 -2.88 30.17
CA LYS A 234 9.04 -2.91 31.05
C LYS A 234 8.14 -4.08 30.64
N ASN A 235 7.99 -5.01 31.57
CA ASN A 235 7.11 -6.15 31.40
C ASN A 235 5.74 -5.80 32.04
N GLU A 236 4.91 -5.08 31.29
CA GLU A 236 3.53 -4.70 31.65
C GLU A 236 2.57 -5.53 30.79
N GLN A 237 1.30 -5.19 30.80
CA GLN A 237 0.28 -5.83 29.95
C GLN A 237 0.65 -5.77 28.46
N GLU A 238 1.31 -4.68 28.05
CA GLU A 238 1.99 -4.55 26.75
C GLU A 238 3.51 -4.44 27.01
N PRO A 239 4.28 -5.50 26.76
CA PRO A 239 5.72 -5.47 26.95
C PRO A 239 6.38 -4.42 26.06
N LYS A 240 7.31 -3.66 26.60
CA LYS A 240 7.93 -2.56 25.85
C LYS A 240 9.38 -2.31 26.23
N PHE A 241 10.15 -1.94 25.20
CA PHE A 241 11.47 -1.36 25.37
C PHE A 241 11.40 0.16 25.29
N ILE A 242 12.17 0.84 26.13
CA ILE A 242 12.35 2.30 26.10
C ILE A 242 13.84 2.52 25.82
N LEU A 243 14.15 3.05 24.64
CA LEU A 243 15.49 3.31 24.16
C LEU A 243 15.77 4.82 24.18
N GLU A 244 16.93 5.22 24.68
CA GLU A 244 17.50 6.55 24.49
C GLU A 244 18.56 6.46 23.36
N PRO A 245 18.15 6.78 22.10
CA PRO A 245 19.02 6.60 20.94
C PRO A 245 20.19 7.58 20.97
N GLN A 246 21.34 7.13 20.50
CA GLN A 246 22.55 7.95 20.39
C GLN A 246 22.87 8.19 18.91
N GLY A 247 23.31 9.40 18.57
CA GLY A 247 23.72 9.73 17.19
C GLY A 247 22.52 9.95 16.24
N ASN A 248 22.56 9.30 15.07
CA ASN A 248 21.47 9.39 14.10
C ASN A 248 20.26 8.57 14.56
N LEU A 249 19.13 9.26 14.75
CA LEU A 249 17.91 8.67 15.30
C LEU A 249 17.47 7.42 14.53
N ILE A 250 17.17 7.56 13.22
CA ILE A 250 16.59 6.46 12.43
C ILE A 250 17.57 5.28 12.36
N LEU A 251 18.87 5.54 12.20
CA LEU A 251 19.89 4.48 12.17
C LEU A 251 19.91 3.70 13.49
N ALA A 252 19.97 4.41 14.64
CA ALA A 252 19.97 3.77 15.94
C ALA A 252 18.71 2.93 16.22
N LEU A 253 17.54 3.40 15.74
CA LEU A 253 16.29 2.65 15.85
C LEU A 253 16.27 1.43 14.93
N THR A 254 16.83 1.54 13.73
CA THR A 254 16.96 0.42 12.80
C THR A 254 17.88 -0.67 13.35
N GLU A 255 19.02 -0.29 13.90
CA GLU A 255 19.93 -1.23 14.55
C GLU A 255 19.26 -1.96 15.73
N PHE A 256 18.50 -1.23 16.55
CA PHE A 256 17.76 -1.84 17.65
C PHE A 256 16.63 -2.78 17.16
N ALA A 257 15.92 -2.41 16.11
CA ALA A 257 14.89 -3.25 15.49
C ALA A 257 15.50 -4.55 14.89
N GLU A 258 16.70 -4.49 14.29
CA GLU A 258 17.41 -5.67 13.80
C GLU A 258 17.82 -6.62 14.95
N GLU A 259 18.20 -6.09 16.11
CA GLU A 259 18.43 -6.93 17.28
C GLU A 259 17.16 -7.68 17.71
N LEU A 260 16.02 -6.98 17.79
CA LEU A 260 14.74 -7.61 18.12
C LEU A 260 14.35 -8.68 17.09
N LYS A 261 14.51 -8.37 15.79
CA LYS A 261 14.28 -9.32 14.70
C LYS A 261 15.18 -10.55 14.83
N SER A 262 16.45 -10.37 15.19
CA SER A 262 17.39 -11.50 15.37
C SER A 262 17.01 -12.43 16.52
N MET A 263 16.24 -11.92 17.50
CA MET A 263 15.71 -12.67 18.62
C MET A 263 14.33 -13.28 18.33
N ALA A 264 13.68 -12.89 17.25
CA ALA A 264 12.40 -13.48 16.83
C ALA A 264 12.65 -14.96 16.48
N GLU A 265 11.93 -15.86 17.13
CA GLU A 265 12.00 -17.28 16.81
C GLU A 265 11.40 -17.49 15.42
N ASN A 266 12.20 -17.99 14.49
CA ASN A 266 11.74 -18.42 13.19
C ASN A 266 10.76 -19.57 13.38
N MET A 267 9.52 -19.39 12.89
CA MET A 267 8.57 -20.49 12.74
C MET A 267 8.90 -21.35 11.55
#